data_89b42f639451772cd4e7fe88ef85ec0a
#
_entry.id   89b42f639451772cd4e7fe88ef85ec0a
#
_cell.length_a   1.000
_cell.length_b   1.000
_cell.length_c   1.000
_cell.angle_alpha   90.00
_cell.angle_beta   90.00
_cell.angle_gamma   90.00
#
_symmetry.space_group_name_H-M   'P 1'
#
loop_
_entity.id
_entity.type
_entity.pdbx_description
1 polymer ?
#
loop_
_entity_poly.entity_id
_entity_poly.type
_entity_poly.pdbx_seq_one_letter_code
_entity_poly.pdbx_strand_id
1 'polypeptide(L)'
;MDALPIYENSGKPWASKHPGLMHACGHDGHTTILLGAARYFAETRRFNGTLRLIFQPAEEMINGGEIMVKEGLFDRFPCDVIFGMHNMPGLPVGKFFFQPGALMA
;
A
#
# COMPACT_ATOMS: atom_id res chain seq x y z
N MET A 1 -1.20 -1.07 6.53
CA MET A 1 -2.06 -0.15 5.83
C MET A 1 -2.88 0.60 6.84
N ASP A 2 -2.21 1.56 7.39
CA ASP A 2 -2.59 2.27 8.60
C ASP A 2 -3.29 3.59 8.28
N ALA A 3 -4.08 4.06 9.24
CA ALA A 3 -4.65 5.38 9.27
C ALA A 3 -3.75 6.31 10.10
N LEU A 4 -3.91 7.60 9.89
CA LEU A 4 -3.23 8.65 10.63
C LEU A 4 -4.03 9.09 11.87
N PRO A 5 -3.37 9.53 12.95
CA PRO A 5 -4.03 10.06 14.13
C PRO A 5 -4.53 11.51 13.90
N ILE A 6 -5.45 11.65 12.95
CA ILE A 6 -6.01 12.94 12.50
C ILE A 6 -7.53 12.88 12.61
N TYR A 7 -8.15 13.96 13.06
CA TYR A 7 -9.60 14.10 13.01
C TYR A 7 -10.05 14.36 11.57
N GLU A 8 -10.89 13.47 11.05
CA GLU A 8 -11.45 13.66 9.72
C GLU A 8 -12.55 14.73 9.73
N ASN A 9 -12.43 15.68 8.81
CA ASN A 9 -13.40 16.74 8.57
C ASN A 9 -13.81 16.82 7.08
N SER A 10 -13.85 15.68 6.41
CA SER A 10 -14.15 15.61 4.98
C SER A 10 -15.65 15.82 4.67
N GLY A 11 -16.52 15.55 5.62
CA GLY A 11 -17.97 15.58 5.44
C GLY A 11 -18.50 14.54 4.44
N LYS A 12 -17.70 13.52 4.11
CA LYS A 12 -18.07 12.50 3.14
C LYS A 12 -18.90 11.39 3.77
N PRO A 13 -19.81 10.73 3.01
CA PRO A 13 -20.63 9.66 3.54
C PRO A 13 -19.83 8.41 3.96
N TRP A 14 -18.59 8.30 3.53
CA TRP A 14 -17.63 7.25 3.90
C TRP A 14 -16.53 7.73 4.85
N ALA A 15 -16.71 8.87 5.50
CA ALA A 15 -15.79 9.36 6.50
C ALA A 15 -15.55 8.33 7.61
N SER A 16 -14.40 8.42 8.26
CA SER A 16 -14.03 7.55 9.38
C SER A 16 -15.13 7.53 10.47
N LYS A 17 -15.42 6.36 10.96
CA LYS A 17 -16.30 6.15 12.14
C LYS A 17 -15.51 6.09 13.45
N HIS A 18 -14.20 6.25 13.39
CA HIS A 18 -13.30 6.23 14.52
C HIS A 18 -12.75 7.65 14.77
N PRO A 19 -13.28 8.39 15.74
CA PRO A 19 -12.82 9.75 16.03
C PRO A 19 -11.30 9.79 16.27
N GLY A 20 -10.62 10.76 15.66
CA GLY A 20 -9.17 10.90 15.77
C GLY A 20 -8.35 9.98 14.86
N LEU A 21 -9.00 9.24 13.97
CA LEU A 21 -8.32 8.41 12.97
C LEU A 21 -8.88 8.72 11.57
N MET A 22 -8.00 8.94 10.62
CA MET A 22 -8.34 9.22 9.23
C MET A 22 -7.35 8.59 8.27
N HIS A 23 -7.83 8.00 7.16
CA HIS A 23 -6.97 7.73 6.03
C HIS A 23 -6.69 9.03 5.27
N ALA A 24 -5.53 9.63 5.53
CA ALA A 24 -5.11 10.90 4.91
C ALA A 24 -3.86 10.76 4.02
N CYS A 25 -3.32 9.53 3.90
CA CYS A 25 -2.17 9.22 3.03
C CYS A 25 -2.54 8.29 1.87
N GLY A 26 -3.79 7.84 1.77
CA GLY A 26 -4.26 7.00 0.67
C GLY A 26 -4.03 5.50 0.84
N HIS A 27 -3.65 5.04 2.02
CA HIS A 27 -3.38 3.62 2.27
C HIS A 27 -4.62 2.72 2.13
N ASP A 28 -5.81 3.24 2.35
CA ASP A 28 -7.10 2.59 2.02
C ASP A 28 -7.25 2.33 0.52
N GLY A 29 -6.87 3.33 -0.31
CA GLY A 29 -6.81 3.20 -1.76
C GLY A 29 -5.75 2.18 -2.20
N HIS A 30 -4.55 2.21 -1.60
CA HIS A 30 -3.49 1.23 -1.91
C HIS A 30 -3.93 -0.19 -1.58
N THR A 31 -4.63 -0.39 -0.46
CA THR A 31 -5.23 -1.69 -0.09
C THR A 31 -6.21 -2.17 -1.14
N THR A 32 -7.11 -1.28 -1.55
CA THR A 32 -8.13 -1.56 -2.56
C THR A 32 -7.51 -1.92 -3.91
N ILE A 33 -6.48 -1.19 -4.34
CA ILE A 33 -5.75 -1.46 -5.59
C ILE A 33 -5.10 -2.84 -5.54
N LEU A 34 -4.43 -3.20 -4.44
CA LEU A 34 -3.79 -4.49 -4.30
C LEU A 34 -4.81 -5.64 -4.29
N LEU A 35 -5.96 -5.47 -3.64
CA LEU A 35 -7.07 -6.43 -3.69
C LEU A 35 -7.64 -6.58 -5.11
N GLY A 36 -7.79 -5.48 -5.83
CA GLY A 36 -8.21 -5.49 -7.23
C GLY A 36 -7.22 -6.23 -8.14
N ALA A 37 -5.92 -6.00 -7.96
CA ALA A 37 -4.87 -6.72 -8.65
C ALA A 37 -4.89 -8.22 -8.32
N ALA A 38 -5.05 -8.56 -7.04
CA ALA A 38 -5.17 -9.94 -6.58
C ALA A 38 -6.33 -10.67 -7.28
N ARG A 39 -7.48 -10.05 -7.33
CA ARG A 39 -8.66 -10.58 -8.02
C ARG A 39 -8.38 -10.79 -9.51
N TYR A 40 -7.85 -9.77 -10.20
CA TYR A 40 -7.51 -9.87 -11.62
C TYR A 40 -6.58 -11.03 -11.91
N PHE A 41 -5.50 -11.19 -11.14
CA PHE A 41 -4.55 -12.28 -11.34
C PHE A 41 -5.11 -13.65 -10.95
N ALA A 42 -5.97 -13.71 -9.95
CA ALA A 42 -6.65 -14.96 -9.58
C ALA A 42 -7.61 -15.44 -10.68
N GLU A 43 -8.34 -14.51 -11.32
CA GLU A 43 -9.29 -14.80 -12.39
C GLU A 43 -8.60 -15.11 -13.74
N THR A 44 -7.59 -14.32 -14.10
CA THR A 44 -6.98 -14.40 -15.43
C THR A 44 -5.79 -15.33 -15.54
N ARG A 45 -5.06 -15.54 -14.43
CA ARG A 45 -3.81 -16.31 -14.39
C ARG A 45 -2.75 -15.81 -15.39
N ARG A 46 -2.78 -14.53 -15.80
CA ARG A 46 -1.87 -13.94 -16.77
C ARG A 46 -0.54 -13.54 -16.17
N PHE A 47 0.16 -14.50 -15.56
CA PHE A 47 1.54 -14.35 -15.09
C PHE A 47 2.21 -15.71 -15.04
N ASN A 48 3.54 -15.72 -15.04
CA ASN A 48 4.35 -16.91 -14.91
C ASN A 48 5.21 -16.79 -13.63
N GLY A 49 5.00 -17.69 -12.68
CA GLY A 49 5.69 -17.69 -11.41
C GLY A 49 4.76 -17.59 -10.21
N THR A 50 5.25 -17.03 -9.13
CA THR A 50 4.51 -16.84 -7.88
C THR A 50 4.33 -15.35 -7.59
N LEU A 51 3.10 -14.92 -7.41
CA LEU A 51 2.77 -13.57 -6.95
C LEU A 51 2.48 -13.59 -5.44
N ARG A 52 3.22 -12.79 -4.70
CA ARG A 52 3.03 -12.60 -3.26
C ARG A 52 2.45 -11.22 -3.02
N LEU A 53 1.38 -11.16 -2.25
CA LEU A 53 0.70 -9.92 -1.91
C LEU A 53 1.08 -9.53 -0.48
N ILE A 54 1.70 -8.37 -0.33
CA ILE A 54 2.20 -7.88 0.95
C ILE A 54 1.34 -6.69 1.39
N PHE A 55 0.66 -6.84 2.51
CA PHE A 55 -0.11 -5.78 3.15
C PHE A 55 0.68 -5.29 4.37
N GLN A 56 1.47 -4.26 4.19
CA GLN A 56 2.33 -3.71 5.22
C GLN A 56 1.53 -2.91 6.25
N PRO A 57 1.64 -3.19 7.55
CA PRO A 57 1.05 -2.37 8.61
C PRO A 57 1.96 -1.21 9.01
N ALA A 58 1.40 -0.22 9.70
CA ALA A 58 2.10 0.75 10.56
C ALA A 58 3.32 1.45 9.91
N GLU A 59 3.17 1.91 8.66
CA GLU A 59 4.21 2.65 7.95
C GLU A 59 4.47 4.00 8.60
N GLU A 60 3.39 4.70 8.98
CA GLU A 60 3.42 6.10 9.44
C GLU A 60 4.08 6.29 10.83
N MET A 61 4.04 5.29 11.68
CA MET A 61 4.39 5.47 13.10
C MET A 61 5.59 4.64 13.57
N ILE A 62 5.75 3.43 13.09
CA ILE A 62 6.70 2.47 13.66
C ILE A 62 7.48 1.63 12.63
N ASN A 63 7.59 2.09 11.39
CA ASN A 63 8.33 1.38 10.34
C ASN A 63 7.92 -0.10 10.19
N GLY A 64 6.63 -0.36 10.02
CA GLY A 64 6.11 -1.73 9.93
C GLY A 64 6.78 -2.59 8.85
N GLY A 65 7.26 -2.00 7.76
CA GLY A 65 8.04 -2.69 6.75
C GLY A 65 9.36 -3.24 7.29
N GLU A 66 10.10 -2.44 8.05
CA GLU A 66 11.35 -2.87 8.71
C GLU A 66 11.11 -4.02 9.69
N ILE A 67 10.01 -3.94 10.45
CA ILE A 67 9.63 -4.99 11.40
C ILE A 67 9.34 -6.29 10.63
N MET A 68 8.55 -6.25 9.56
CA MET A 68 8.26 -7.42 8.74
C MET A 68 9.53 -8.07 8.18
N VAL A 69 10.49 -7.27 7.73
CA VAL A 69 11.78 -7.77 7.23
C VAL A 69 12.57 -8.43 8.36
N LYS A 70 12.68 -7.79 9.52
CA LYS A 70 13.35 -8.35 10.70
C LYS A 70 12.72 -9.64 11.22
N GLU A 71 11.41 -9.79 11.06
CA GLU A 71 10.67 -11.01 11.37
C GLU A 71 10.80 -12.11 10.31
N GLY A 72 11.63 -11.91 9.30
CA GLY A 72 11.96 -12.92 8.29
C GLY A 72 11.00 -12.95 7.11
N LEU A 73 10.44 -11.81 6.71
CA LEU A 73 9.53 -11.74 5.55
C LEU A 73 10.12 -12.42 4.32
N PHE A 74 11.35 -12.07 3.95
CA PHE A 74 11.99 -12.59 2.74
C PHE A 74 12.63 -13.96 2.92
N ASP A 75 12.92 -14.37 4.15
CA ASP A 75 13.37 -15.75 4.46
C ASP A 75 12.20 -16.75 4.29
N ARG A 76 11.02 -16.35 4.75
CA ARG A 76 9.80 -17.17 4.66
C ARG A 76 9.12 -17.07 3.28
N PHE A 77 9.24 -15.95 2.63
CA PHE A 77 8.59 -15.63 1.37
C PHE A 77 9.58 -14.98 0.39
N PRO A 78 10.58 -15.72 -0.08
CA PRO A 78 11.58 -15.18 -0.99
C PRO A 78 10.92 -14.66 -2.28
N CYS A 79 11.49 -13.59 -2.84
CA CYS A 79 11.06 -13.02 -4.11
C CYS A 79 12.27 -12.50 -4.90
N ASP A 80 12.16 -12.51 -6.22
CA ASP A 80 13.21 -11.98 -7.11
C ASP A 80 13.09 -10.47 -7.28
N VAL A 81 11.86 -9.97 -7.19
CA VAL A 81 11.54 -8.53 -7.30
C VAL A 81 10.40 -8.16 -6.36
N ILE A 82 10.39 -6.90 -5.94
CA ILE A 82 9.30 -6.32 -5.15
C ILE A 82 8.86 -5.02 -5.80
N PHE A 83 7.56 -4.79 -5.81
CA PHE A 83 6.95 -3.56 -6.29
C PHE A 83 6.18 -2.88 -5.17
N GLY A 84 6.33 -1.58 -5.06
CA GLY A 84 5.50 -0.72 -4.23
C GLY A 84 4.92 0.40 -5.08
N MET A 85 3.74 0.88 -4.71
CA MET A 85 3.10 2.02 -5.35
C MET A 85 2.52 2.93 -4.28
N HIS A 86 2.68 4.23 -4.49
CA HIS A 86 2.05 5.25 -3.68
C HIS A 86 1.30 6.25 -4.56
N ASN A 87 0.13 6.70 -4.14
CA ASN A 87 -0.55 7.81 -4.79
C ASN A 87 0.19 9.11 -4.48
N MET A 88 0.18 10.03 -5.43
CA MET A 88 0.76 11.35 -5.23
C MET A 88 -0.24 12.43 -5.68
N PRO A 89 -0.77 13.22 -4.75
CA PRO A 89 -1.66 14.33 -5.09
C PRO A 89 -1.00 15.30 -6.07
N GLY A 90 -1.79 15.85 -6.99
CA GLY A 90 -1.31 16.79 -7.99
C GLY A 90 -0.75 16.16 -9.26
N LEU A 91 -0.56 14.87 -9.31
CA LEU A 91 -0.18 14.17 -10.55
C LEU A 91 -1.42 13.77 -11.37
N PRO A 92 -1.34 13.77 -12.72
CA PRO A 92 -2.47 13.43 -13.57
C PRO A 92 -2.95 11.99 -13.35
N VAL A 93 -4.26 11.81 -13.25
CA VAL A 93 -4.90 10.49 -13.16
C VAL A 93 -4.54 9.63 -14.38
N GLY A 94 -4.30 8.34 -14.15
CA GLY A 94 -3.95 7.37 -15.20
C GLY A 94 -2.48 7.42 -15.63
N LYS A 95 -1.64 8.16 -14.95
CA LYS A 95 -0.20 8.18 -15.17
C LYS A 95 0.54 7.47 -14.06
N PHE A 96 1.64 6.82 -14.42
CA PHE A 96 2.62 6.27 -13.49
C PHE A 96 3.91 7.06 -13.61
N PHE A 97 4.51 7.34 -12.48
CA PHE A 97 5.79 8.03 -12.38
C PHE A 97 6.76 7.15 -11.63
N PHE A 98 7.98 7.12 -12.07
CA PHE A 98 9.07 6.41 -11.40
C PHE A 98 10.37 7.18 -11.62
N GLN A 99 11.32 6.98 -10.72
CA GLN A 99 12.66 7.53 -10.82
C GLN A 99 13.67 6.42 -10.58
N PRO A 100 14.66 6.26 -11.45
CA PRO A 100 15.78 5.35 -11.16
C PRO A 100 16.56 5.81 -9.93
N GLY A 101 16.85 4.87 -9.02
CA GLY A 101 17.49 5.16 -7.74
C GLY A 101 16.50 5.45 -6.63
N ALA A 102 16.94 6.05 -5.54
CA ALA A 102 16.07 6.39 -4.41
C ALA A 102 15.08 7.49 -4.79
N LEU A 103 13.81 7.25 -4.54
CA LEU A 103 12.74 8.20 -4.80
C LEU A 103 12.44 9.07 -3.57
N MET A 104 12.43 8.46 -2.40
CA MET A 104 12.25 9.10 -1.10
C MET A 104 13.17 8.43 -0.08
N ALA A 105 13.65 9.19 0.88
CA ALA A 105 14.47 8.72 1.99
C ALA A 105 13.84 9.14 3.32
#